data_57e2dc55b84464a2e5bb10dc149ddd75
#
_entry.id   57e2dc55b84464a2e5bb10dc149ddd75
#
_cell.length_a   1.000
_cell.length_b   1.000
_cell.length_c   1.000
_cell.angle_alpha   90.00
_cell.angle_beta   90.00
_cell.angle_gamma   90.00
#
_symmetry.space_group_name_H-M   'P 1'
#
loop_
_entity.id
_entity.type
_entity.pdbx_description
1 polymer ?
#
loop_
_entity_poly.entity_id
_entity_poly.type
_entity_poly.pdbx_seq_one_letter_code
_entity_poly.pdbx_strand_id
1 'polypeptide(L)'
;MNKLKKYLTKENITITIVLLVGTIISSVFMFKQVYNGIDTAYHMSRIIGITNSWKAGDLLAYIHLNTSGYGYAMGFFYSNLFMILPSILYMLGMNIILVYKIFILMCSIATVITMYICTKQISKSKYAATISAFLYTTCSYRIITLVVKAFVGEILSFIFIPLIILGLYQLIFEDTKKWWIFTIGFVGILNSNLVMTEIMIYISAVFVLCNIKKIIKDKGRLKGFIKATVLALLVSAMFWMPMIEQLIKSTFHMKDGMNMYRPTWWLLSFGDLFNGLMKLGTQITPAYGLGFIFIVIAILRLAIKNEDAQKLKFCDISILAGLVLLLCMTKFFPWKYLKTLGGMIQFPSRLEVPAAAFFSIASGMICHYLTEKKTILRRIIFGIIIIYQIGFVFMCIKSCEDALIEVELYRGLDSVYIDENFEYDICDGMYLPEGANVQSKLISHGRHEEKKDKYKTNNSECNFKYAKNGLKVNISFENNKEVNTYIEVPIYYYYGYVAENPENNTKYKIEKGDEGVIRVYLENSESGTIQIYYKTTIVQKLSIIITIVTLLGIIICVKKSA
;
A
#
# COMPACT_ATOMS: atom_id res chain seq x y z
N MET A 1 3.26 -3.54 41.43
CA MET A 1 4.59 -2.91 41.38
C MET A 1 5.71 -3.82 40.88
N ASN A 2 5.83 -5.07 41.31
CA ASN A 2 6.95 -5.96 40.91
C ASN A 2 6.96 -6.34 39.40
N LYS A 3 5.81 -6.44 38.72
CA LYS A 3 5.76 -6.69 37.28
C LYS A 3 6.30 -5.50 36.45
N LEU A 4 6.01 -4.26 36.85
CA LEU A 4 6.52 -3.06 36.15
C LEU A 4 8.05 -2.93 36.28
N LYS A 5 8.62 -3.20 37.46
CA LYS A 5 10.09 -3.15 37.66
C LYS A 5 10.85 -4.14 36.76
N LYS A 6 10.24 -5.29 36.43
CA LYS A 6 10.84 -6.28 35.48
C LYS A 6 10.97 -5.74 34.05
N TYR A 7 10.10 -4.82 33.62
CA TYR A 7 10.13 -4.22 32.30
C TYR A 7 10.96 -2.94 32.24
N LEU A 8 11.15 -2.24 33.35
CA LEU A 8 11.92 -1.00 33.47
C LEU A 8 13.42 -1.26 33.76
N THR A 9 14.01 -2.22 33.06
CA THR A 9 15.47 -2.40 33.11
C THR A 9 16.15 -1.29 32.31
N LYS A 10 17.36 -0.88 32.73
CA LYS A 10 18.18 0.12 31.99
C LYS A 10 18.33 -0.23 30.51
N GLU A 11 18.50 -1.52 30.20
CA GLU A 11 18.57 -2.04 28.82
C GLU A 11 17.28 -1.79 28.04
N ASN A 12 16.12 -2.15 28.59
CA ASN A 12 14.83 -1.97 27.94
C ASN A 12 14.51 -0.49 27.72
N ILE A 13 14.84 0.38 28.68
CA ILE A 13 14.67 1.83 28.55
C ILE A 13 15.53 2.35 27.40
N THR A 14 16.81 1.97 27.32
CA THR A 14 17.70 2.39 26.23
C THR A 14 17.16 1.94 24.86
N ILE A 15 16.71 0.68 24.75
CA ILE A 15 16.09 0.15 23.53
C ILE A 15 14.87 1.00 23.13
N THR A 16 13.98 1.26 24.06
CA THR A 16 12.76 2.06 23.81
C THR A 16 13.13 3.46 23.33
N ILE A 17 14.09 4.12 23.96
CA ILE A 17 14.56 5.46 23.57
C ILE A 17 15.09 5.42 22.14
N VAL A 18 15.95 4.47 21.78
CA VAL A 18 16.51 4.38 20.42
C VAL A 18 15.43 4.15 19.36
N LEU A 19 14.46 3.28 19.65
CA LEU A 19 13.36 3.02 18.75
C LEU A 19 12.44 4.25 18.58
N LEU A 20 12.18 4.98 19.68
CA LEU A 20 11.46 6.25 19.63
C LEU A 20 12.22 7.30 18.83
N VAL A 21 13.53 7.43 19.05
CA VAL A 21 14.39 8.35 18.30
C VAL A 21 14.35 8.01 16.81
N GLY A 22 14.47 6.74 16.44
CA GLY A 22 14.35 6.30 15.04
C GLY A 22 13.01 6.67 14.41
N THR A 23 11.91 6.48 15.17
CA THR A 23 10.56 6.84 14.72
C THR A 23 10.42 8.36 14.54
N ILE A 24 10.85 9.15 15.51
CA ILE A 24 10.75 10.61 15.49
C ILE A 24 11.59 11.17 14.33
N ILE A 25 12.84 10.76 14.21
CA ILE A 25 13.76 11.26 13.16
C ILE A 25 13.24 10.92 11.77
N SER A 26 12.76 9.70 11.54
CA SER A 26 12.20 9.32 10.25
C SER A 26 10.88 10.01 9.92
N SER A 27 10.23 10.60 10.91
CA SER A 27 8.92 11.27 10.77
C SER A 27 8.95 12.76 11.12
N VAL A 28 10.14 13.33 11.36
CA VAL A 28 10.27 14.71 11.87
C VAL A 28 9.61 15.76 10.97
N PHE A 29 9.65 15.57 9.67
CA PHE A 29 9.00 16.44 8.70
C PHE A 29 7.48 16.47 8.84
N MET A 30 6.85 15.41 9.40
CA MET A 30 5.41 15.36 9.64
C MET A 30 4.96 16.28 10.78
N PHE A 31 5.86 16.67 11.68
CA PHE A 31 5.54 17.58 12.79
C PHE A 31 5.56 19.05 12.40
N LYS A 32 6.18 19.39 11.26
CA LYS A 32 6.24 20.76 10.72
C LYS A 32 5.09 20.96 9.73
N GLN A 33 5.27 20.58 8.52
CA GLN A 33 4.28 20.62 7.43
C GLN A 33 4.30 19.30 6.69
N VAL A 34 3.19 18.96 6.01
CA VAL A 34 3.13 17.76 5.16
C VAL A 34 3.57 18.16 3.76
N TYR A 35 4.54 17.45 3.21
CA TYR A 35 5.00 17.68 1.86
C TYR A 35 3.93 17.30 0.84
N ASN A 36 3.82 18.07 -0.22
CA ASN A 36 3.00 17.77 -1.38
C ASN A 36 3.74 16.76 -2.28
N GLY A 37 3.92 15.54 -1.76
CA GLY A 37 4.50 14.43 -2.49
C GLY A 37 3.57 13.92 -3.60
N ILE A 38 4.06 12.96 -4.40
CA ILE A 38 3.37 12.48 -5.60
C ILE A 38 1.92 12.04 -5.31
N ASP A 39 1.68 11.27 -4.22
CA ASP A 39 0.37 10.71 -3.88
C ASP A 39 -0.23 11.30 -2.58
N THR A 40 0.28 12.42 -2.06
CA THR A 40 -0.21 12.98 -0.78
C THR A 40 -1.68 13.37 -0.88
N ALA A 41 -2.01 14.22 -1.86
CA ALA A 41 -3.39 14.67 -2.12
C ALA A 41 -4.32 13.48 -2.41
N TYR A 42 -3.85 12.52 -3.20
CA TYR A 42 -4.56 11.30 -3.53
C TYR A 42 -4.98 10.48 -2.29
N HIS A 43 -4.09 10.27 -1.33
CA HIS A 43 -4.41 9.52 -0.13
C HIS A 43 -5.30 10.30 0.86
N MET A 44 -5.18 11.61 0.92
CA MET A 44 -6.12 12.46 1.65
C MET A 44 -7.51 12.43 0.99
N SER A 45 -7.59 12.50 -0.33
CA SER A 45 -8.83 12.35 -1.10
C SER A 45 -9.52 10.99 -0.84
N ARG A 46 -8.76 9.90 -0.67
CA ARG A 46 -9.32 8.60 -0.26
C ARG A 46 -10.02 8.66 1.10
N ILE A 47 -9.38 9.25 2.10
CA ILE A 47 -9.95 9.37 3.45
C ILE A 47 -11.28 10.15 3.39
N ILE A 48 -11.29 11.27 2.65
CA ILE A 48 -12.48 12.11 2.47
C ILE A 48 -13.56 11.35 1.70
N GLY A 49 -13.20 10.70 0.60
CA GLY A 49 -14.13 9.94 -0.25
C GLY A 49 -14.83 8.80 0.50
N ILE A 50 -14.08 8.04 1.32
CA ILE A 50 -14.64 7.00 2.20
C ILE A 50 -15.61 7.62 3.21
N THR A 51 -15.21 8.71 3.86
CA THR A 51 -16.05 9.39 4.85
C THR A 51 -17.35 9.92 4.23
N ASN A 52 -17.27 10.51 3.04
CA ASN A 52 -18.44 10.99 2.32
C ASN A 52 -19.37 9.85 1.89
N SER A 53 -18.81 8.70 1.46
CA SER A 53 -19.58 7.49 1.16
C SER A 53 -20.34 6.99 2.40
N TRP A 54 -19.70 6.96 3.56
CA TRP A 54 -20.33 6.57 4.82
C TRP A 54 -21.45 7.54 5.24
N LYS A 55 -21.25 8.85 5.09
CA LYS A 55 -22.28 9.86 5.35
C LYS A 55 -23.48 9.71 4.40
N ALA A 56 -23.24 9.24 3.17
CA ALA A 56 -24.30 8.95 2.20
C ALA A 56 -24.94 7.55 2.38
N GLY A 57 -24.52 6.77 3.40
CA GLY A 57 -25.08 5.46 3.74
C GLY A 57 -24.40 4.26 3.07
N ASP A 58 -23.35 4.46 2.27
CA ASP A 58 -22.54 3.37 1.72
C ASP A 58 -21.37 3.01 2.65
N LEU A 59 -21.59 1.98 3.50
CA LEU A 59 -20.60 1.54 4.48
C LEU A 59 -19.41 0.79 3.86
N LEU A 60 -19.59 0.17 2.69
CA LEU A 60 -18.51 -0.57 2.03
C LEU A 60 -17.54 0.35 1.31
N ALA A 61 -18.06 1.49 0.82
CA ALA A 61 -17.30 2.52 0.14
C ALA A 61 -16.36 1.95 -0.95
N TYR A 62 -16.84 0.98 -1.73
CA TYR A 62 -16.09 0.50 -2.89
C TYR A 62 -15.93 1.57 -3.96
N ILE A 63 -16.93 2.44 -4.08
CA ILE A 63 -16.92 3.62 -4.93
C ILE A 63 -16.84 4.83 -3.99
N HIS A 64 -15.71 5.53 -4.02
CA HIS A 64 -15.52 6.71 -3.18
C HIS A 64 -16.35 7.88 -3.73
N LEU A 65 -17.05 8.56 -2.85
CA LEU A 65 -17.81 9.76 -3.19
C LEU A 65 -16.88 10.97 -3.22
N ASN A 66 -16.13 11.10 -4.29
CA ASN A 66 -15.27 12.20 -4.68
C ASN A 66 -15.47 12.50 -6.18
N THR A 67 -14.55 13.18 -6.84
CA THR A 67 -14.63 13.49 -8.27
C THR A 67 -15.89 14.28 -8.65
N SER A 68 -16.14 15.39 -7.95
CA SER A 68 -17.34 16.24 -8.16
C SER A 68 -18.66 15.46 -8.10
N GLY A 69 -18.71 14.40 -7.29
CA GLY A 69 -19.89 13.57 -7.10
C GLY A 69 -20.12 12.49 -8.17
N TYR A 70 -19.20 12.31 -9.13
CA TYR A 70 -19.32 11.25 -10.15
C TYR A 70 -18.99 9.85 -9.61
N GLY A 71 -18.28 9.77 -8.48
CA GLY A 71 -17.84 8.52 -7.87
C GLY A 71 -16.59 7.93 -8.50
N TYR A 72 -15.71 7.33 -7.69
CA TYR A 72 -14.46 6.75 -8.13
C TYR A 72 -14.24 5.35 -7.53
N ALA A 73 -14.07 4.33 -8.36
CA ALA A 73 -14.05 2.91 -7.99
C ALA A 73 -12.80 2.45 -7.25
N MET A 74 -12.19 3.34 -6.49
CA MET A 74 -10.91 3.09 -5.84
C MET A 74 -10.93 1.97 -4.81
N GLY A 75 -12.01 1.86 -4.04
CA GLY A 75 -12.13 0.83 -3.00
C GLY A 75 -12.14 -0.60 -3.54
N PHE A 76 -12.34 -0.81 -4.85
CA PHE A 76 -12.15 -2.11 -5.48
C PHE A 76 -10.68 -2.46 -5.70
N PHE A 77 -9.81 -1.47 -5.98
CA PHE A 77 -8.42 -1.70 -6.41
C PHE A 77 -7.40 -1.42 -5.31
N TYR A 78 -7.80 -0.64 -4.31
CA TYR A 78 -7.05 -0.40 -3.08
C TYR A 78 -7.92 -0.67 -1.87
N SER A 79 -7.56 -1.68 -1.07
CA SER A 79 -8.35 -2.03 0.12
C SER A 79 -8.53 -0.83 1.06
N ASN A 80 -9.77 -0.66 1.53
CA ASN A 80 -10.10 0.38 2.51
C ASN A 80 -9.69 0.01 3.94
N LEU A 81 -9.22 -1.23 4.20
CA LEU A 81 -8.98 -1.76 5.55
C LEU A 81 -8.14 -0.82 6.42
N PHE A 82 -7.00 -0.35 5.90
CA PHE A 82 -6.12 0.55 6.66
C PHE A 82 -6.55 2.01 6.61
N MET A 83 -7.51 2.35 5.74
CA MET A 83 -8.09 3.70 5.68
C MET A 83 -9.27 3.87 6.64
N ILE A 84 -9.81 2.80 7.24
CA ILE A 84 -10.93 2.86 8.18
C ILE A 84 -10.63 3.80 9.34
N LEU A 85 -9.50 3.62 10.01
CA LEU A 85 -9.14 4.43 11.18
C LEU A 85 -8.98 5.93 10.84
N PRO A 86 -8.17 6.33 9.84
CA PRO A 86 -8.08 7.74 9.48
C PRO A 86 -9.43 8.31 9.01
N SER A 87 -10.28 7.54 8.32
CA SER A 87 -11.61 8.01 7.92
C SER A 87 -12.54 8.22 9.12
N ILE A 88 -12.45 7.39 10.17
CA ILE A 88 -13.18 7.62 11.42
C ILE A 88 -12.71 8.91 12.09
N LEU A 89 -11.40 9.14 12.19
CA LEU A 89 -10.85 10.36 12.79
C LEU A 89 -11.31 11.62 12.04
N TYR A 90 -11.30 11.57 10.71
CA TYR A 90 -11.81 12.66 9.88
C TYR A 90 -13.33 12.85 10.03
N MET A 91 -14.10 11.76 10.11
CA MET A 91 -15.54 11.80 10.35
C MET A 91 -15.90 12.43 11.71
N LEU A 92 -15.02 12.27 12.72
CA LEU A 92 -15.15 12.92 14.03
C LEU A 92 -14.78 14.41 14.03
N GLY A 93 -14.48 15.01 12.87
CA GLY A 93 -14.20 16.43 12.72
C GLY A 93 -12.73 16.83 12.86
N MET A 94 -11.80 15.88 12.89
CA MET A 94 -10.37 16.24 12.89
C MET A 94 -9.95 16.77 11.51
N ASN A 95 -9.04 17.74 11.50
CA ASN A 95 -8.45 18.27 10.27
C ASN A 95 -7.76 17.17 9.49
N ILE A 96 -7.91 17.15 8.16
CA ILE A 96 -7.41 16.09 7.27
C ILE A 96 -5.88 15.96 7.31
N ILE A 97 -5.15 17.08 7.41
CA ILE A 97 -3.69 17.09 7.51
C ILE A 97 -3.26 16.43 8.82
N LEU A 98 -3.92 16.75 9.93
CA LEU A 98 -3.64 16.13 11.23
C LEU A 98 -3.95 14.63 11.21
N VAL A 99 -5.06 14.23 10.63
CA VAL A 99 -5.44 12.82 10.45
C VAL A 99 -4.36 12.06 9.67
N TYR A 100 -3.89 12.63 8.56
CA TYR A 100 -2.83 12.03 7.76
C TYR A 100 -1.51 11.90 8.55
N LYS A 101 -1.10 12.94 9.28
CA LYS A 101 0.08 12.90 10.16
C LYS A 101 0.00 11.79 11.20
N ILE A 102 -1.12 11.69 11.91
CA ILE A 102 -1.35 10.63 12.91
C ILE A 102 -1.25 9.25 12.26
N PHE A 103 -1.88 9.06 11.11
CA PHE A 103 -1.86 7.80 10.39
C PHE A 103 -0.43 7.38 9.98
N ILE A 104 0.35 8.28 9.41
CA ILE A 104 1.73 8.00 9.01
C ILE A 104 2.63 7.73 10.23
N LEU A 105 2.42 8.46 11.34
CA LEU A 105 3.15 8.19 12.58
C LEU A 105 2.84 6.79 13.13
N MET A 106 1.57 6.38 13.12
CA MET A 106 1.16 5.02 13.51
C MET A 106 1.82 3.95 12.62
N CYS A 107 1.88 4.17 11.31
CA CYS A 107 2.60 3.29 10.38
C CYS A 107 4.10 3.20 10.73
N SER A 108 4.72 4.32 11.12
CA SER A 108 6.13 4.36 11.52
C SER A 108 6.38 3.56 12.80
N ILE A 109 5.54 3.72 13.81
CA ILE A 109 5.60 2.95 15.05
C ILE A 109 5.41 1.44 14.77
N ALA A 110 4.42 1.09 13.97
CA ALA A 110 4.16 -0.31 13.60
C ALA A 110 5.35 -0.94 12.85
N THR A 111 5.99 -0.20 11.93
CA THR A 111 7.20 -0.65 11.21
C THR A 111 8.35 -0.98 12.17
N VAL A 112 8.62 -0.09 13.13
CA VAL A 112 9.64 -0.32 14.16
C VAL A 112 9.33 -1.59 14.96
N ILE A 113 8.10 -1.74 15.41
CA ILE A 113 7.68 -2.88 16.25
C ILE A 113 7.81 -4.20 15.49
N THR A 114 7.30 -4.27 14.27
CA THR A 114 7.32 -5.53 13.49
C THR A 114 8.74 -5.94 13.14
N MET A 115 9.61 -5.01 12.75
CA MET A 115 11.00 -5.32 12.46
C MET A 115 11.79 -5.73 13.70
N TYR A 116 11.55 -5.06 14.85
CA TYR A 116 12.14 -5.45 16.12
C TYR A 116 11.72 -6.88 16.52
N ILE A 117 10.42 -7.20 16.44
CA ILE A 117 9.91 -8.53 16.76
C ILE A 117 10.51 -9.58 15.83
N CYS A 118 10.55 -9.30 14.53
CA CYS A 118 11.12 -10.17 13.52
C CYS A 118 12.57 -10.54 13.85
N THR A 119 13.44 -9.54 13.93
CA THR A 119 14.87 -9.77 14.17
C THR A 119 15.13 -10.38 15.55
N LYS A 120 14.37 -10.01 16.58
CA LYS A 120 14.48 -10.61 17.91
C LYS A 120 14.13 -12.12 17.89
N GLN A 121 13.11 -12.51 17.15
CA GLN A 121 12.75 -13.93 17.06
C GLN A 121 13.76 -14.75 16.24
N ILE A 122 14.38 -14.16 15.22
CA ILE A 122 15.40 -14.82 14.41
C ILE A 122 16.73 -14.91 15.17
N SER A 123 17.25 -13.79 15.66
CA SER A 123 18.58 -13.69 16.27
C SER A 123 18.64 -14.09 17.75
N LYS A 124 17.49 -14.09 18.44
CA LYS A 124 17.34 -14.22 19.90
C LYS A 124 18.02 -13.08 20.69
N SER A 125 18.43 -12.00 20.01
CA SER A 125 19.16 -10.87 20.58
C SER A 125 18.33 -9.58 20.52
N LYS A 126 18.14 -8.92 21.66
CA LYS A 126 17.51 -7.59 21.73
C LYS A 126 18.39 -6.54 21.02
N TYR A 127 19.70 -6.66 21.15
CA TYR A 127 20.64 -5.74 20.52
C TYR A 127 20.57 -5.79 19.00
N ALA A 128 20.60 -7.02 18.43
CA ALA A 128 20.40 -7.20 16.98
C ALA A 128 19.06 -6.61 16.52
N ALA A 129 17.99 -6.88 17.28
CA ALA A 129 16.66 -6.39 16.97
C ALA A 129 16.58 -4.86 16.99
N THR A 130 17.26 -4.20 17.93
CA THR A 130 17.26 -2.73 18.04
C THR A 130 17.98 -2.10 16.85
N ILE A 131 19.17 -2.60 16.50
CA ILE A 131 19.92 -2.11 15.33
C ILE A 131 19.11 -2.31 14.04
N SER A 132 18.58 -3.52 13.86
CA SER A 132 17.79 -3.86 12.68
C SER A 132 16.56 -2.95 12.53
N ALA A 133 15.78 -2.78 13.60
CA ALA A 133 14.60 -1.93 13.58
C ALA A 133 14.94 -0.45 13.33
N PHE A 134 16.02 0.04 13.93
CA PHE A 134 16.50 1.39 13.72
C PHE A 134 16.93 1.63 12.27
N LEU A 135 17.79 0.78 11.71
CA LEU A 135 18.26 0.87 10.32
C LEU A 135 17.11 0.75 9.30
N TYR A 136 16.19 -0.19 9.51
CA TYR A 136 15.05 -0.39 8.62
C TYR A 136 14.11 0.81 8.60
N THR A 137 13.82 1.37 9.77
CA THR A 137 12.91 2.51 9.90
C THR A 137 13.52 3.79 9.33
N THR A 138 14.83 3.92 9.37
CA THR A 138 15.57 5.11 8.94
C THR A 138 16.28 4.94 7.59
N CYS A 139 16.01 3.86 6.83
CA CYS A 139 16.62 3.66 5.51
C CYS A 139 16.14 4.72 4.51
N SER A 140 16.99 5.02 3.52
CA SER A 140 16.76 6.05 2.51
C SER A 140 15.44 5.89 1.77
N TYR A 141 15.18 4.70 1.24
CA TYR A 141 13.98 4.45 0.46
C TYR A 141 12.70 4.75 1.26
N ARG A 142 12.70 4.42 2.56
CA ARG A 142 11.55 4.73 3.42
C ARG A 142 11.37 6.23 3.59
N ILE A 143 12.45 6.99 3.78
CA ILE A 143 12.37 8.46 3.88
C ILE A 143 11.84 9.06 2.57
N ILE A 144 12.36 8.61 1.44
CA ILE A 144 11.90 9.03 0.11
C ILE A 144 10.43 8.67 -0.12
N THR A 145 10.01 7.47 0.31
CA THR A 145 8.61 7.04 0.20
C THR A 145 7.67 7.87 1.07
N LEU A 146 8.15 8.33 2.23
CA LEU A 146 7.37 9.20 3.13
C LEU A 146 7.29 10.64 2.62
N VAL A 147 8.39 11.18 2.07
CA VAL A 147 8.52 12.61 1.74
C VAL A 147 8.09 12.90 0.30
N VAL A 148 8.67 12.19 -0.66
CA VAL A 148 8.53 12.51 -2.08
C VAL A 148 7.41 11.72 -2.72
N LYS A 149 7.37 10.40 -2.49
CA LYS A 149 6.38 9.54 -3.14
C LYS A 149 5.01 9.64 -2.48
N ALA A 150 4.97 9.68 -1.15
CA ALA A 150 3.76 9.55 -0.33
C ALA A 150 2.94 8.28 -0.65
N PHE A 151 3.60 7.19 -1.08
CA PHE A 151 2.97 5.93 -1.46
C PHE A 151 2.53 5.15 -0.22
N VAL A 152 1.34 5.45 0.30
CA VAL A 152 0.80 4.85 1.53
C VAL A 152 0.78 3.32 1.46
N GLY A 153 0.49 2.73 0.30
CA GLY A 153 0.56 1.29 0.13
C GLY A 153 1.96 0.71 0.36
N GLU A 154 3.03 1.39 -0.06
CA GLU A 154 4.40 1.00 0.23
C GLU A 154 4.77 1.27 1.70
N ILE A 155 4.33 2.40 2.27
CA ILE A 155 4.51 2.72 3.70
C ILE A 155 3.93 1.62 4.59
N LEU A 156 2.74 1.13 4.28
CA LEU A 156 2.10 0.00 4.96
C LEU A 156 2.88 -1.30 4.74
N SER A 157 3.43 -1.52 3.55
CA SER A 157 4.19 -2.74 3.23
C SER A 157 5.43 -2.89 4.10
N PHE A 158 6.07 -1.79 4.53
CA PHE A 158 7.16 -1.83 5.52
C PHE A 158 6.76 -2.52 6.83
N ILE A 159 5.49 -2.49 7.21
CA ILE A 159 4.99 -3.15 8.42
C ILE A 159 4.94 -4.67 8.23
N PHE A 160 4.53 -5.14 7.05
CA PHE A 160 4.17 -6.55 6.83
C PHE A 160 5.30 -7.40 6.24
N ILE A 161 6.24 -6.80 5.51
CA ILE A 161 7.39 -7.52 4.94
C ILE A 161 8.22 -8.22 6.03
N PRO A 162 8.59 -7.60 7.16
CA PRO A 162 9.26 -8.31 8.25
C PRO A 162 8.48 -9.52 8.77
N LEU A 163 7.15 -9.44 8.83
CA LEU A 163 6.32 -10.56 9.28
C LEU A 163 6.32 -11.71 8.27
N ILE A 164 6.33 -11.42 6.96
CA ILE A 164 6.45 -12.46 5.93
C ILE A 164 7.81 -13.14 6.02
N ILE A 165 8.91 -12.39 6.18
CA ILE A 165 10.25 -12.93 6.33
C ILE A 165 10.34 -13.81 7.60
N LEU A 166 9.78 -13.34 8.72
CA LEU A 166 9.71 -14.13 9.95
C LEU A 166 8.87 -15.39 9.77
N GLY A 167 7.73 -15.29 9.07
CA GLY A 167 6.87 -16.44 8.76
C GLY A 167 7.60 -17.49 7.91
N LEU A 168 8.33 -17.06 6.87
CA LEU A 168 9.19 -17.94 6.07
C LEU A 168 10.27 -18.60 6.93
N TYR A 169 10.95 -17.82 7.79
CA TYR A 169 11.95 -18.35 8.70
C TYR A 169 11.37 -19.42 9.63
N GLN A 170 10.21 -19.17 10.24
CA GLN A 170 9.54 -20.12 11.13
C GLN A 170 9.13 -21.39 10.37
N LEU A 171 8.43 -21.26 9.25
CA LEU A 171 7.93 -22.40 8.49
C LEU A 171 9.05 -23.26 7.87
N ILE A 172 10.17 -22.66 7.43
CA ILE A 172 11.26 -23.40 6.78
C ILE A 172 12.28 -23.92 7.79
N PHE A 173 12.63 -23.13 8.81
CA PHE A 173 13.80 -23.44 9.66
C PHE A 173 13.46 -23.78 11.10
N GLU A 174 12.32 -23.30 11.63
CA GLU A 174 11.98 -23.39 13.05
C GLU A 174 10.65 -24.14 13.29
N ASP A 175 9.65 -23.42 13.79
CA ASP A 175 8.39 -23.94 14.32
C ASP A 175 7.21 -23.75 13.36
N THR A 176 6.76 -24.86 12.79
CA THR A 176 5.62 -24.88 11.85
C THR A 176 4.28 -24.47 12.48
N LYS A 177 4.16 -24.51 13.81
CA LYS A 177 2.95 -24.06 14.52
C LYS A 177 2.77 -22.55 14.42
N LYS A 178 3.81 -21.80 14.08
CA LYS A 178 3.78 -20.33 13.91
C LYS A 178 3.43 -19.89 12.48
N TRP A 179 2.77 -20.75 11.70
CA TRP A 179 2.27 -20.45 10.35
C TRP A 179 1.44 -19.16 10.28
N TRP A 180 0.75 -18.79 11.35
CA TRP A 180 -0.09 -17.60 11.45
C TRP A 180 0.67 -16.28 11.25
N ILE A 181 1.98 -16.24 11.54
CA ILE A 181 2.81 -15.05 11.30
C ILE A 181 2.87 -14.74 9.80
N PHE A 182 3.07 -15.79 8.98
CA PHE A 182 3.06 -15.69 7.52
C PHE A 182 1.68 -15.24 7.02
N THR A 183 0.61 -15.80 7.58
CA THR A 183 -0.77 -15.38 7.26
C THR A 183 -1.00 -13.90 7.53
N ILE A 184 -0.66 -13.40 8.72
CA ILE A 184 -0.82 -11.98 9.08
C ILE A 184 -0.01 -11.10 8.13
N GLY A 185 1.23 -11.48 7.82
CA GLY A 185 2.08 -10.76 6.88
C GLY A 185 1.42 -10.63 5.51
N PHE A 186 0.90 -11.75 4.96
CA PHE A 186 0.25 -11.74 3.65
C PHE A 186 -1.13 -11.07 3.63
N VAL A 187 -1.94 -11.23 4.66
CA VAL A 187 -3.20 -10.47 4.81
C VAL A 187 -2.91 -8.96 4.83
N GLY A 188 -1.90 -8.57 5.60
CA GLY A 188 -1.52 -7.16 5.71
C GLY A 188 -1.03 -6.58 4.38
N ILE A 189 -0.11 -7.26 3.70
CA ILE A 189 0.46 -6.73 2.46
C ILE A 189 -0.55 -6.75 1.31
N LEU A 190 -1.40 -7.78 1.20
CA LEU A 190 -2.46 -7.87 0.19
C LEU A 190 -3.48 -6.74 0.33
N ASN A 191 -3.80 -6.35 1.56
CA ASN A 191 -4.67 -5.21 1.82
C ASN A 191 -3.94 -3.85 1.84
N SER A 192 -2.63 -3.83 1.60
CA SER A 192 -1.84 -2.59 1.54
C SER A 192 -1.49 -2.20 0.10
N ASN A 193 -0.85 -3.12 -0.64
CA ASN A 193 -0.30 -2.86 -1.96
C ASN A 193 -0.18 -4.16 -2.77
N LEU A 194 -0.90 -4.22 -3.88
CA LEU A 194 -0.92 -5.41 -4.75
C LEU A 194 0.43 -5.71 -5.38
N VAL A 195 1.17 -4.69 -5.81
CA VAL A 195 2.50 -4.85 -6.41
C VAL A 195 3.52 -5.38 -5.39
N MET A 196 3.49 -4.85 -4.17
CA MET A 196 4.35 -5.37 -3.10
C MET A 196 3.95 -6.78 -2.68
N THR A 197 2.66 -7.12 -2.76
CA THR A 197 2.18 -8.50 -2.54
C THR A 197 2.78 -9.44 -3.56
N GLU A 198 2.76 -9.08 -4.83
CA GLU A 198 3.35 -9.86 -5.92
C GLU A 198 4.85 -10.05 -5.74
N ILE A 199 5.60 -8.99 -5.44
CA ILE A 199 7.03 -9.05 -5.13
C ILE A 199 7.28 -10.06 -3.99
N MET A 200 6.50 -10.01 -2.92
CA MET A 200 6.66 -10.92 -1.79
C MET A 200 6.22 -12.35 -2.10
N ILE A 201 5.30 -12.57 -3.03
CA ILE A 201 4.98 -13.91 -3.57
C ILE A 201 6.19 -14.47 -4.31
N TYR A 202 6.85 -13.70 -5.19
CA TYR A 202 8.05 -14.16 -5.91
C TYR A 202 9.20 -14.48 -4.95
N ILE A 203 9.48 -13.59 -3.99
CA ILE A 203 10.51 -13.85 -2.96
C ILE A 203 10.17 -15.12 -2.18
N SER A 204 8.93 -15.26 -1.72
CA SER A 204 8.49 -16.45 -0.98
C SER A 204 8.59 -17.71 -1.80
N ALA A 205 8.22 -17.66 -3.09
CA ALA A 205 8.36 -18.79 -4.01
C ALA A 205 9.82 -19.22 -4.17
N VAL A 206 10.75 -18.28 -4.31
CA VAL A 206 12.19 -18.59 -4.37
C VAL A 206 12.65 -19.27 -3.08
N PHE A 207 12.28 -18.76 -1.90
CA PHE A 207 12.61 -19.38 -0.62
C PHE A 207 12.04 -20.81 -0.49
N VAL A 208 10.79 -21.02 -0.92
CA VAL A 208 10.14 -22.33 -0.93
C VAL A 208 10.85 -23.29 -1.90
N LEU A 209 11.15 -22.86 -3.12
CA LEU A 209 11.82 -23.66 -4.13
C LEU A 209 13.23 -24.07 -3.69
N CYS A 210 14.02 -23.15 -3.13
CA CYS A 210 15.34 -23.45 -2.58
C CYS A 210 15.30 -24.46 -1.41
N ASN A 211 14.16 -24.61 -0.74
CA ASN A 211 13.98 -25.52 0.38
C ASN A 211 12.95 -26.63 0.13
N ILE A 212 12.56 -26.84 -1.13
CA ILE A 212 11.43 -27.70 -1.52
C ILE A 212 11.57 -29.14 -1.00
N LYS A 213 12.77 -29.72 -1.07
CA LYS A 213 13.06 -31.07 -0.56
C LYS A 213 12.76 -31.18 0.94
N LYS A 214 13.13 -30.15 1.73
CA LYS A 214 12.89 -30.11 3.17
C LYS A 214 11.40 -29.96 3.48
N ILE A 215 10.69 -29.11 2.71
CA ILE A 215 9.26 -28.83 2.89
C ILE A 215 8.40 -30.05 2.55
N ILE A 216 8.68 -30.75 1.45
CA ILE A 216 7.93 -31.94 1.03
C ILE A 216 8.18 -33.12 1.99
N LYS A 217 9.43 -33.29 2.46
CA LYS A 217 9.79 -34.37 3.40
C LYS A 217 9.10 -34.17 4.76
N ASP A 218 8.88 -32.95 5.21
CA ASP A 218 8.21 -32.62 6.46
C ASP A 218 6.76 -32.20 6.19
N LYS A 219 5.82 -33.14 6.34
CA LYS A 219 4.37 -32.91 6.14
C LYS A 219 3.83 -31.75 7.00
N GLY A 220 4.43 -31.46 8.16
CA GLY A 220 4.05 -30.33 9.01
C GLY A 220 4.34 -28.99 8.34
N ARG A 221 5.50 -28.86 7.64
CA ARG A 221 5.87 -27.65 6.89
C ARG A 221 4.94 -27.42 5.71
N LEU A 222 4.71 -28.45 4.91
CA LEU A 222 3.81 -28.36 3.77
C LEU A 222 2.38 -27.95 4.20
N LYS A 223 1.83 -28.61 5.24
CA LYS A 223 0.53 -28.25 5.80
C LYS A 223 0.51 -26.81 6.34
N GLY A 224 1.58 -26.37 6.98
CA GLY A 224 1.75 -25.01 7.49
C GLY A 224 1.69 -23.97 6.38
N PHE A 225 2.40 -24.17 5.27
CA PHE A 225 2.36 -23.28 4.10
C PHE A 225 0.97 -23.24 3.45
N ILE A 226 0.36 -24.41 3.20
CA ILE A 226 -0.98 -24.48 2.60
C ILE A 226 -1.99 -23.76 3.49
N LYS A 227 -2.00 -24.07 4.80
CA LYS A 227 -2.90 -23.44 5.76
C LYS A 227 -2.73 -21.93 5.80
N ALA A 228 -1.48 -21.46 5.85
CA ALA A 228 -1.17 -20.04 5.91
C ALA A 228 -1.64 -19.30 4.66
N THR A 229 -1.40 -19.84 3.47
CA THR A 229 -1.80 -19.25 2.19
C THR A 229 -3.32 -19.24 2.03
N VAL A 230 -3.98 -20.37 2.29
CA VAL A 230 -5.44 -20.45 2.17
C VAL A 230 -6.13 -19.46 3.12
N LEU A 231 -5.68 -19.39 4.38
CA LEU A 231 -6.26 -18.45 5.34
C LEU A 231 -5.98 -16.99 4.97
N ALA A 232 -4.81 -16.67 4.41
CA ALA A 232 -4.54 -15.32 3.93
C ALA A 232 -5.51 -14.91 2.81
N LEU A 233 -5.78 -15.81 1.87
CA LEU A 233 -6.75 -15.56 0.79
C LEU A 233 -8.18 -15.42 1.33
N LEU A 234 -8.62 -16.32 2.21
CA LEU A 234 -9.99 -16.30 2.75
C LEU A 234 -10.25 -15.05 3.62
N VAL A 235 -9.29 -14.65 4.46
CA VAL A 235 -9.42 -13.43 5.29
C VAL A 235 -9.46 -12.17 4.42
N SER A 236 -8.78 -12.17 3.28
CA SER A 236 -8.74 -11.02 2.36
C SER A 236 -9.81 -11.09 1.26
N ALA A 237 -10.72 -12.07 1.30
CA ALA A 237 -11.72 -12.30 0.24
C ALA A 237 -12.58 -11.06 -0.04
N MET A 238 -12.96 -10.32 0.99
CA MET A 238 -13.74 -9.09 0.89
C MET A 238 -13.06 -8.00 0.02
N PHE A 239 -11.76 -8.07 -0.19
CA PHE A 239 -11.03 -7.16 -1.06
C PHE A 239 -10.83 -7.74 -2.47
N TRP A 240 -10.15 -8.90 -2.58
CA TRP A 240 -9.72 -9.38 -3.89
C TRP A 240 -10.85 -9.96 -4.76
N MET A 241 -11.92 -10.54 -4.16
CA MET A 241 -13.03 -11.09 -4.96
C MET A 241 -13.81 -9.99 -5.69
N PRO A 242 -14.25 -8.88 -5.03
CA PRO A 242 -14.89 -7.77 -5.73
C PRO A 242 -13.99 -7.12 -6.78
N MET A 243 -12.67 -7.02 -6.52
CA MET A 243 -11.71 -6.52 -7.49
C MET A 243 -11.69 -7.36 -8.77
N ILE A 244 -11.59 -8.68 -8.65
CA ILE A 244 -11.61 -9.58 -9.81
C ILE A 244 -12.95 -9.50 -10.55
N GLU A 245 -14.08 -9.44 -9.83
CA GLU A 245 -15.39 -9.25 -10.45
C GLU A 245 -15.44 -8.01 -11.32
N GLN A 246 -14.96 -6.87 -10.83
CA GLN A 246 -14.92 -5.63 -11.59
C GLN A 246 -14.00 -5.73 -12.81
N LEU A 247 -12.82 -6.33 -12.68
CA LEU A 247 -11.87 -6.53 -13.79
C LEU A 247 -12.42 -7.43 -14.92
N ILE A 248 -13.30 -8.38 -14.58
CA ILE A 248 -13.96 -9.26 -15.57
C ILE A 248 -15.14 -8.57 -16.23
N LYS A 249 -15.88 -7.74 -15.48
CA LYS A 249 -17.17 -7.17 -15.92
C LYS A 249 -17.08 -5.77 -16.49
N SER A 250 -15.97 -5.05 -16.25
CA SER A 250 -15.78 -3.67 -16.67
C SER A 250 -14.40 -3.46 -17.27
N THR A 251 -14.28 -2.43 -18.11
CA THR A 251 -13.00 -1.97 -18.66
C THR A 251 -12.62 -0.63 -18.04
N PHE A 252 -11.34 -0.46 -17.73
CA PHE A 252 -10.81 0.68 -16.99
C PHE A 252 -9.62 1.30 -17.73
N HIS A 253 -9.37 2.58 -17.53
CA HIS A 253 -8.22 3.30 -18.08
C HIS A 253 -6.87 2.68 -17.68
N MET A 254 -6.78 2.02 -16.51
CA MET A 254 -5.55 1.35 -16.10
C MET A 254 -5.04 0.34 -17.12
N LYS A 255 -5.90 -0.20 -18.00
CA LYS A 255 -5.52 -1.11 -19.08
C LYS A 255 -4.55 -0.44 -20.06
N ASP A 256 -4.74 0.84 -20.34
CA ASP A 256 -3.85 1.62 -21.20
C ASP A 256 -2.53 1.93 -20.50
N GLY A 257 -2.58 2.24 -19.19
CA GLY A 257 -1.40 2.46 -18.35
C GLY A 257 -0.57 1.19 -18.09
N MET A 258 -1.20 0.02 -18.02
CA MET A 258 -0.53 -1.29 -17.90
C MET A 258 0.22 -1.69 -19.18
N ASN A 259 -0.17 -1.16 -20.33
CA ASN A 259 0.56 -1.36 -21.60
C ASN A 259 1.90 -0.62 -21.64
N MET A 260 2.15 0.34 -20.75
CA MET A 260 3.45 0.96 -20.60
C MET A 260 4.39 0.03 -19.84
N TYR A 261 5.32 -0.59 -20.54
CA TYR A 261 6.38 -1.38 -19.91
C TYR A 261 7.37 -0.45 -19.18
N ARG A 262 7.12 -0.20 -17.90
CA ARG A 262 7.89 0.71 -17.03
C ARG A 262 9.09 0.09 -16.30
N PRO A 263 9.37 -1.24 -16.29
CA PRO A 263 10.53 -1.81 -15.60
C PRO A 263 11.90 -1.36 -16.11
N THR A 264 11.95 -0.71 -17.28
CA THR A 264 13.18 -0.09 -17.79
C THR A 264 13.35 1.35 -17.30
N TRP A 265 12.36 1.89 -16.58
CA TRP A 265 12.42 3.22 -16.02
C TRP A 265 13.10 3.20 -14.66
N TRP A 266 13.86 4.22 -14.37
CA TRP A 266 14.51 4.42 -13.07
C TRP A 266 15.44 3.26 -12.64
N LEU A 267 16.09 2.63 -13.62
CA LEU A 267 17.13 1.64 -13.36
C LEU A 267 18.38 2.33 -12.82
N LEU A 268 18.91 1.78 -11.74
CA LEU A 268 20.08 2.31 -11.04
C LEU A 268 21.38 1.98 -11.77
N SER A 269 22.35 2.89 -11.73
CA SER A 269 23.72 2.55 -11.99
C SER A 269 24.32 1.85 -10.78
N PHE A 270 25.48 1.19 -10.95
CA PHE A 270 26.12 0.49 -9.84
C PHE A 270 26.50 1.44 -8.69
N GLY A 271 26.93 2.68 -9.00
CA GLY A 271 27.23 3.68 -8.00
C GLY A 271 26.02 4.19 -7.23
N ASP A 272 24.83 4.21 -7.86
CA ASP A 272 23.60 4.68 -7.22
C ASP A 272 23.10 3.73 -6.15
N LEU A 273 23.39 2.42 -6.25
CA LEU A 273 23.01 1.41 -5.25
C LEU A 273 23.50 1.73 -3.83
N PHE A 274 24.56 2.50 -3.73
CA PHE A 274 25.27 2.79 -2.47
C PHE A 274 25.09 4.22 -2.00
N ASN A 275 24.58 5.11 -2.85
CA ASN A 275 24.45 6.51 -2.52
C ASN A 275 23.35 6.75 -1.48
N GLY A 276 22.17 6.20 -1.69
CA GLY A 276 21.02 6.37 -0.80
C GLY A 276 20.45 7.79 -0.74
N LEU A 277 20.93 8.71 -1.57
CA LEU A 277 20.45 10.08 -1.68
C LEU A 277 19.78 10.29 -3.04
N MET A 278 18.78 11.15 -3.10
CA MET A 278 18.19 11.56 -4.36
C MET A 278 19.19 12.37 -5.18
N LYS A 279 19.28 12.07 -6.47
CA LYS A 279 20.01 12.88 -7.43
C LYS A 279 19.06 13.88 -8.07
N LEU A 280 19.44 15.14 -8.07
CA LEU A 280 18.81 16.20 -8.83
C LEU A 280 19.09 16.00 -10.32
N GLY A 281 18.09 16.17 -11.16
CA GLY A 281 18.19 16.09 -12.63
C GLY A 281 16.88 16.45 -13.27
N THR A 282 16.91 16.85 -14.55
CA THR A 282 15.77 17.31 -15.35
C THR A 282 14.60 16.31 -15.49
N GLN A 283 14.79 15.11 -15.02
CA GLN A 283 13.73 14.13 -14.78
C GLN A 283 13.80 13.69 -13.34
N ILE A 284 12.64 13.60 -12.67
CA ILE A 284 12.51 13.04 -11.32
C ILE A 284 12.89 11.57 -11.41
N THR A 285 14.17 11.30 -11.47
CA THR A 285 14.71 9.94 -11.36
C THR A 285 15.19 9.79 -9.92
N PRO A 286 14.37 9.22 -9.05
CA PRO A 286 14.84 8.90 -7.73
C PRO A 286 15.91 7.83 -7.86
N ALA A 287 17.16 8.23 -7.76
CA ALA A 287 18.22 7.27 -7.51
C ALA A 287 18.08 6.81 -6.07
N TYR A 288 17.70 5.58 -5.89
CA TYR A 288 17.57 4.95 -4.59
C TYR A 288 18.75 4.02 -4.39
N GLY A 289 19.21 3.93 -3.19
CA GLY A 289 20.19 2.97 -2.77
C GLY A 289 20.10 2.85 -1.27
N LEU A 290 20.54 1.71 -0.74
CA LEU A 290 20.43 1.40 0.69
C LEU A 290 21.23 2.31 1.63
N GLY A 291 22.13 3.13 1.07
CA GLY A 291 23.12 3.86 1.85
C GLY A 291 24.33 2.98 2.23
N PHE A 292 25.47 3.64 2.39
CA PHE A 292 26.79 3.01 2.54
C PHE A 292 26.92 2.11 3.78
N ILE A 293 26.20 2.43 4.86
CA ILE A 293 26.30 1.70 6.13
C ILE A 293 25.96 0.21 6.02
N PHE A 294 24.96 -0.13 5.20
CA PHE A 294 24.56 -1.52 5.02
C PHE A 294 25.67 -2.36 4.40
N ILE A 295 26.43 -1.77 3.48
CA ILE A 295 27.52 -2.46 2.78
C ILE A 295 28.72 -2.65 3.71
N VAL A 296 29.10 -1.58 4.43
CA VAL A 296 30.17 -1.68 5.42
C VAL A 296 29.88 -2.78 6.42
N ILE A 297 28.65 -2.83 6.95
CA ILE A 297 28.27 -3.87 7.90
C ILE A 297 28.25 -5.25 7.22
N ALA A 298 27.75 -5.37 5.98
CA ALA A 298 27.76 -6.64 5.25
C ALA A 298 29.19 -7.18 5.02
N ILE A 299 30.14 -6.33 4.70
CA ILE A 299 31.57 -6.69 4.58
C ILE A 299 32.13 -7.22 5.91
N LEU A 300 31.73 -6.62 7.04
CA LEU A 300 32.15 -7.09 8.37
C LEU A 300 31.69 -8.52 8.69
N ARG A 301 30.73 -9.10 7.94
CA ARG A 301 30.38 -10.52 8.03
C ARG A 301 31.60 -11.43 7.82
N LEU A 302 32.54 -11.02 6.98
CA LEU A 302 33.77 -11.78 6.70
C LEU A 302 34.67 -11.93 7.94
N ALA A 303 34.54 -11.04 8.91
CA ALA A 303 35.31 -11.08 10.16
C ALA A 303 34.72 -12.02 11.22
N ILE A 304 33.52 -12.58 10.99
CA ILE A 304 32.85 -13.46 11.95
C ILE A 304 33.21 -14.92 11.66
N LYS A 305 33.79 -15.60 12.65
CA LYS A 305 34.03 -17.06 12.59
C LYS A 305 32.74 -17.85 12.87
N ASN A 306 32.60 -19.03 12.27
CA ASN A 306 31.36 -19.84 12.31
C ASN A 306 31.15 -20.52 13.68
N GLU A 307 30.65 -19.77 14.68
CA GLU A 307 30.32 -20.35 16.00
C GLU A 307 28.86 -20.86 16.09
N ASP A 308 27.92 -20.28 15.31
CA ASP A 308 26.48 -20.67 15.28
C ASP A 308 26.02 -20.82 13.82
N ALA A 309 26.29 -21.98 13.23
CA ALA A 309 26.15 -22.22 11.79
C ALA A 309 24.74 -21.98 11.24
N GLN A 310 23.67 -22.27 11.99
CA GLN A 310 22.31 -22.12 11.48
C GLN A 310 21.84 -20.67 11.41
N LYS A 311 22.12 -19.88 12.44
CA LYS A 311 21.74 -18.46 12.48
C LYS A 311 22.58 -17.64 11.53
N LEU A 312 23.89 -17.91 11.45
CA LEU A 312 24.77 -17.29 10.48
C LEU A 312 24.39 -17.64 9.04
N LYS A 313 23.91 -18.85 8.79
CA LYS A 313 23.38 -19.24 7.48
C LYS A 313 22.17 -18.36 7.08
N PHE A 314 21.27 -18.06 8.00
CA PHE A 314 20.15 -17.15 7.68
C PHE A 314 20.60 -15.70 7.48
N CYS A 315 21.63 -15.25 8.21
CA CYS A 315 22.30 -13.97 7.97
C CYS A 315 22.88 -13.91 6.54
N ASP A 316 23.60 -14.94 6.13
CA ASP A 316 24.20 -15.04 4.79
C ASP A 316 23.13 -15.10 3.68
N ILE A 317 22.05 -15.85 3.89
CA ILE A 317 20.87 -15.86 3.00
C ILE A 317 20.25 -14.46 2.90
N SER A 318 20.16 -13.74 4.01
CA SER A 318 19.60 -12.38 4.01
C SER A 318 20.49 -11.40 3.22
N ILE A 319 21.82 -11.49 3.37
CA ILE A 319 22.76 -10.68 2.56
C ILE A 319 22.58 -11.02 1.08
N LEU A 320 22.58 -12.33 0.74
CA LEU A 320 22.45 -12.78 -0.65
C LEU A 320 21.10 -12.33 -1.26
N ALA A 321 20.00 -12.50 -0.54
CA ALA A 321 18.68 -12.05 -0.99
C ALA A 321 18.66 -10.54 -1.24
N GLY A 322 19.21 -9.76 -0.32
CA GLY A 322 19.36 -8.32 -0.49
C GLY A 322 20.20 -7.94 -1.71
N LEU A 323 21.34 -8.58 -1.92
CA LEU A 323 22.21 -8.34 -3.08
C LEU A 323 21.52 -8.69 -4.41
N VAL A 324 20.80 -9.81 -4.47
CA VAL A 324 20.04 -10.20 -5.67
C VAL A 324 18.96 -9.18 -5.98
N LEU A 325 18.23 -8.72 -4.97
CA LEU A 325 17.19 -7.69 -5.16
C LEU A 325 17.79 -6.36 -5.65
N LEU A 326 18.95 -5.95 -5.09
CA LEU A 326 19.68 -4.77 -5.58
C LEU A 326 20.15 -4.94 -7.03
N LEU A 327 20.66 -6.11 -7.39
CA LEU A 327 21.06 -6.41 -8.78
C LEU A 327 19.87 -6.27 -9.73
N CYS A 328 18.69 -6.75 -9.33
CA CYS A 328 17.46 -6.60 -10.12
C CYS A 328 17.03 -5.14 -10.33
N MET A 329 17.49 -4.20 -9.51
CA MET A 329 17.22 -2.77 -9.68
C MET A 329 18.15 -2.08 -10.67
N THR A 330 19.19 -2.76 -11.15
CA THR A 330 20.21 -2.17 -12.02
C THR A 330 19.91 -2.33 -13.51
N LYS A 331 20.61 -1.54 -14.32
CA LYS A 331 20.62 -1.66 -15.79
C LYS A 331 21.18 -2.99 -16.30
N PHE A 332 21.88 -3.76 -15.46
CA PHE A 332 22.44 -5.07 -15.80
C PHE A 332 21.40 -6.18 -15.79
N PHE A 333 20.29 -6.01 -15.06
CA PHE A 333 19.23 -7.01 -15.02
C PHE A 333 18.39 -6.97 -16.29
N PRO A 334 18.13 -8.14 -16.92
CA PRO A 334 17.58 -8.21 -18.28
C PRO A 334 16.06 -8.03 -18.33
N TRP A 335 15.51 -6.96 -17.75
CA TRP A 335 14.07 -6.68 -17.72
C TRP A 335 13.39 -6.76 -19.07
N LYS A 336 14.07 -6.33 -20.14
CA LYS A 336 13.53 -6.34 -21.51
C LYS A 336 13.05 -7.72 -21.98
N TYR A 337 13.60 -8.80 -21.42
CA TYR A 337 13.21 -10.18 -21.73
C TYR A 337 12.14 -10.74 -20.78
N LEU A 338 11.85 -10.05 -19.70
CA LEU A 338 10.90 -10.47 -18.66
C LEU A 338 9.65 -9.58 -18.68
N LYS A 339 9.08 -9.32 -19.87
CA LYS A 339 7.99 -8.34 -20.05
C LYS A 339 6.79 -8.61 -19.16
N THR A 340 6.33 -9.86 -19.06
CA THR A 340 5.18 -10.22 -18.25
C THR A 340 5.47 -10.01 -16.76
N LEU A 341 6.58 -10.55 -16.28
CA LEU A 341 7.00 -10.44 -14.88
C LEU A 341 7.30 -8.98 -14.48
N GLY A 342 8.03 -8.27 -15.33
CA GLY A 342 8.44 -6.90 -15.08
C GLY A 342 7.30 -5.90 -15.18
N GLY A 343 6.33 -6.13 -16.09
CA GLY A 343 5.18 -5.25 -16.26
C GLY A 343 4.34 -5.12 -15.00
N MET A 344 4.23 -6.20 -14.23
CA MET A 344 3.47 -6.23 -12.99
C MET A 344 4.19 -5.50 -11.84
N ILE A 345 5.51 -5.55 -11.78
CA ILE A 345 6.33 -4.86 -10.74
C ILE A 345 6.28 -3.33 -10.91
N GLN A 346 5.98 -2.81 -12.08
CA GLN A 346 5.96 -1.40 -12.51
C GLN A 346 7.36 -0.74 -12.43
N PHE A 347 7.94 -0.58 -11.23
CA PHE A 347 9.24 0.06 -11.00
C PHE A 347 10.18 -0.86 -10.23
N PRO A 348 11.38 -1.19 -10.75
CA PRO A 348 12.35 -2.02 -10.04
C PRO A 348 12.79 -1.45 -8.69
N SER A 349 12.73 -0.14 -8.50
CA SER A 349 13.04 0.52 -7.22
C SER A 349 12.20 0.01 -6.04
N ARG A 350 11.02 -0.58 -6.29
CA ARG A 350 10.20 -1.20 -5.23
C ARG A 350 10.85 -2.41 -4.57
N LEU A 351 11.80 -3.06 -5.26
CA LEU A 351 12.58 -4.17 -4.69
C LEU A 351 13.48 -3.72 -3.54
N GLU A 352 13.69 -2.42 -3.38
CA GLU A 352 14.48 -1.90 -2.26
C GLU A 352 13.80 -2.10 -0.90
N VAL A 353 12.46 -2.13 -0.83
CA VAL A 353 11.76 -2.37 0.44
C VAL A 353 12.11 -3.73 1.05
N PRO A 354 11.95 -4.87 0.35
CA PRO A 354 12.39 -6.16 0.88
C PRO A 354 13.92 -6.25 0.99
N ALA A 355 14.70 -5.61 0.11
CA ALA A 355 16.16 -5.56 0.23
C ALA A 355 16.59 -4.90 1.54
N ALA A 356 16.01 -3.74 1.88
CA ALA A 356 16.25 -3.04 3.14
C ALA A 356 15.89 -3.91 4.36
N ALA A 357 14.80 -4.69 4.29
CA ALA A 357 14.43 -5.61 5.36
C ALA A 357 15.49 -6.69 5.57
N PHE A 358 15.93 -7.36 4.51
CA PHE A 358 16.96 -8.41 4.59
C PHE A 358 18.29 -7.85 5.08
N PHE A 359 18.76 -6.73 4.53
CA PHE A 359 20.01 -6.11 4.98
C PHE A 359 19.94 -5.63 6.43
N SER A 360 18.80 -5.10 6.86
CA SER A 360 18.62 -4.66 8.26
C SER A 360 18.69 -5.84 9.23
N ILE A 361 18.07 -6.98 8.91
CA ILE A 361 18.15 -8.21 9.70
C ILE A 361 19.62 -8.67 9.77
N ALA A 362 20.29 -8.78 8.62
CA ALA A 362 21.69 -9.16 8.55
C ALA A 362 22.59 -8.22 9.36
N SER A 363 22.42 -6.90 9.22
CA SER A 363 23.20 -5.89 9.95
C SER A 363 23.06 -6.03 11.46
N GLY A 364 21.84 -6.20 11.96
CA GLY A 364 21.61 -6.44 13.39
C GLY A 364 22.32 -7.69 13.89
N MET A 365 22.25 -8.78 13.13
CA MET A 365 22.90 -10.05 13.48
C MET A 365 24.43 -9.92 13.45
N ILE A 366 25.00 -9.31 12.42
CA ILE A 366 26.45 -9.10 12.28
C ILE A 366 26.98 -8.29 13.46
N CYS A 367 26.34 -7.15 13.77
CA CYS A 367 26.74 -6.32 14.91
C CYS A 367 26.66 -7.08 16.23
N HIS A 368 25.68 -7.97 16.40
CA HIS A 368 25.57 -8.80 17.58
C HIS A 368 26.75 -9.77 17.70
N TYR A 369 27.02 -10.58 16.67
CA TYR A 369 28.10 -11.57 16.70
C TYR A 369 29.50 -10.96 16.82
N LEU A 370 29.76 -9.83 16.15
CA LEU A 370 31.04 -9.11 16.29
C LEU A 370 31.30 -8.63 17.71
N THR A 371 30.25 -8.38 18.48
CA THR A 371 30.35 -7.71 19.79
C THR A 371 29.89 -8.55 20.97
N GLU A 372 29.57 -9.83 20.76
CA GLU A 372 28.91 -10.67 21.76
C GLU A 372 29.64 -10.72 23.11
N LYS A 373 30.97 -10.82 23.08
CA LYS A 373 31.82 -10.86 24.30
C LYS A 373 32.55 -9.53 24.59
N LYS A 374 32.24 -8.42 23.87
CA LYS A 374 32.97 -7.15 23.91
C LYS A 374 32.05 -5.97 24.21
N THR A 375 31.70 -5.79 25.48
CA THR A 375 30.71 -4.77 25.90
C THR A 375 31.05 -3.35 25.50
N ILE A 376 32.32 -2.95 25.54
CA ILE A 376 32.78 -1.60 25.15
C ILE A 376 32.62 -1.44 23.63
N LEU A 377 33.13 -2.39 22.84
CA LEU A 377 33.00 -2.37 21.37
C LEU A 377 31.53 -2.32 20.94
N ARG A 378 30.66 -3.06 21.65
CA ARG A 378 29.22 -3.07 21.43
C ARG A 378 28.60 -1.66 21.57
N ARG A 379 28.99 -0.90 22.60
CA ARG A 379 28.51 0.48 22.81
C ARG A 379 29.07 1.43 21.75
N ILE A 380 30.33 1.28 21.37
CA ILE A 380 30.98 2.11 20.36
C ILE A 380 30.30 1.90 19.00
N ILE A 381 30.17 0.66 18.52
CA ILE A 381 29.51 0.36 17.24
C ILE A 381 28.07 0.85 17.24
N PHE A 382 27.34 0.66 18.34
CA PHE A 382 25.98 1.14 18.48
C PHE A 382 25.89 2.68 18.38
N GLY A 383 26.79 3.39 19.07
CA GLY A 383 26.87 4.85 19.00
C GLY A 383 27.21 5.36 17.60
N ILE A 384 28.18 4.72 16.92
CA ILE A 384 28.57 5.07 15.55
C ILE A 384 27.38 4.90 14.59
N ILE A 385 26.68 3.77 14.66
CA ILE A 385 25.51 3.50 13.79
C ILE A 385 24.44 4.56 14.00
N ILE A 386 24.11 4.89 15.26
CA ILE A 386 23.08 5.89 15.57
C ILE A 386 23.48 7.27 15.04
N ILE A 387 24.68 7.73 15.34
CA ILE A 387 25.16 9.08 14.93
C ILE A 387 25.21 9.17 13.40
N TYR A 388 25.78 8.17 12.75
CA TYR A 388 25.84 8.12 11.28
C TYR A 388 24.43 8.16 10.67
N GLN A 389 23.54 7.32 11.16
CA GLN A 389 22.21 7.21 10.58
C GLN A 389 21.34 8.44 10.82
N ILE A 390 21.49 9.11 11.96
CA ILE A 390 20.84 10.41 12.23
C ILE A 390 21.29 11.43 11.19
N GLY A 391 22.61 11.60 11.01
CA GLY A 391 23.16 12.51 10.01
C GLY A 391 22.70 12.16 8.60
N PHE A 392 22.71 10.87 8.25
CA PHE A 392 22.25 10.38 6.95
C PHE A 392 20.76 10.68 6.67
N VAL A 393 19.88 10.49 7.66
CA VAL A 393 18.46 10.82 7.53
C VAL A 393 18.24 12.31 7.27
N PHE A 394 18.95 13.19 7.99
CA PHE A 394 18.86 14.63 7.72
C PHE A 394 19.34 15.00 6.32
N MET A 395 20.43 14.40 5.85
CA MET A 395 20.89 14.57 4.46
C MET A 395 19.87 14.07 3.45
N CYS A 396 19.23 12.91 3.73
CA CYS A 396 18.20 12.33 2.87
C CYS A 396 16.95 13.22 2.81
N ILE A 397 16.49 13.74 3.96
CA ILE A 397 15.33 14.66 4.01
C ILE A 397 15.64 15.92 3.20
N LYS A 398 16.82 16.52 3.38
CA LYS A 398 17.23 17.71 2.61
C LYS A 398 17.27 17.43 1.12
N SER A 399 17.85 16.31 0.71
CA SER A 399 17.87 15.87 -0.70
C SER A 399 16.45 15.66 -1.27
N CYS A 400 15.51 15.20 -0.44
CA CYS A 400 14.10 15.07 -0.82
C CYS A 400 13.41 16.44 -0.97
N GLU A 401 13.70 17.39 -0.06
CA GLU A 401 13.17 18.78 -0.14
C GLU A 401 13.65 19.45 -1.43
N ASP A 402 14.95 19.38 -1.71
CA ASP A 402 15.54 19.95 -2.93
C ASP A 402 14.87 19.35 -4.19
N ALA A 403 14.62 18.03 -4.20
CA ALA A 403 13.93 17.38 -5.31
C ALA A 403 12.47 17.81 -5.44
N LEU A 404 11.74 18.02 -4.34
CA LEU A 404 10.36 18.49 -4.38
C LEU A 404 10.27 19.92 -4.91
N ILE A 405 11.20 20.81 -4.55
CA ILE A 405 11.29 22.18 -5.07
C ILE A 405 11.49 22.14 -6.59
N GLU A 406 12.38 21.28 -7.09
CA GLU A 406 12.60 21.13 -8.53
C GLU A 406 11.34 20.64 -9.25
N VAL A 407 10.61 19.70 -8.64
CA VAL A 407 9.34 19.18 -9.17
C VAL A 407 8.26 20.25 -9.20
N GLU A 408 8.15 21.05 -8.13
CA GLU A 408 7.21 22.17 -8.05
C GLU A 408 7.43 23.16 -9.20
N LEU A 409 8.69 23.57 -9.41
CA LEU A 409 9.09 24.44 -10.52
C LEU A 409 8.73 23.84 -11.89
N TYR A 410 8.93 22.53 -12.06
CA TYR A 410 8.62 21.82 -13.30
C TYR A 410 7.11 21.65 -13.54
N ARG A 411 6.33 21.40 -12.48
CA ARG A 411 4.89 21.16 -12.54
C ARG A 411 4.04 22.43 -12.41
N GLY A 412 4.66 23.56 -12.07
CA GLY A 412 3.95 24.81 -11.81
C GLY A 412 3.04 24.71 -10.58
N LEU A 413 3.48 23.99 -9.54
CA LEU A 413 2.77 23.91 -8.28
C LEU A 413 3.06 25.17 -7.44
N ASP A 414 2.08 25.63 -6.66
CA ASP A 414 2.18 26.85 -5.87
C ASP A 414 2.91 26.64 -4.52
N SER A 415 3.09 25.39 -4.08
CA SER A 415 3.73 25.07 -2.81
C SER A 415 4.27 23.64 -2.72
N VAL A 416 5.48 23.52 -2.14
CA VAL A 416 6.08 22.22 -1.74
C VAL A 416 5.30 21.53 -0.63
N TYR A 417 4.47 22.28 0.09
CA TYR A 417 3.67 21.78 1.19
C TYR A 417 2.19 21.77 0.82
N ILE A 418 1.49 20.73 1.28
CA ILE A 418 0.04 20.65 1.12
C ILE A 418 -0.64 21.51 2.18
N ASP A 419 -1.67 22.25 1.78
CA ASP A 419 -2.52 23.05 2.66
C ASP A 419 -3.94 22.45 2.78
N GLU A 420 -4.83 23.15 3.47
CA GLU A 420 -6.22 22.72 3.67
C GLU A 420 -7.09 22.84 2.40
N ASN A 421 -6.63 23.61 1.42
CA ASN A 421 -7.32 23.88 0.16
C ASN A 421 -6.82 22.98 -0.98
N PHE A 422 -6.17 21.83 -0.67
CA PHE A 422 -5.71 20.91 -1.69
C PHE A 422 -6.89 20.40 -2.53
N GLU A 423 -6.64 20.26 -3.83
CA GLU A 423 -7.62 19.71 -4.74
C GLU A 423 -7.65 18.17 -4.64
N TYR A 424 -8.84 17.58 -4.85
CA TYR A 424 -9.00 16.13 -4.83
C TYR A 424 -8.25 15.46 -5.98
N ASP A 425 -7.38 14.52 -5.67
CA ASP A 425 -6.59 13.76 -6.63
C ASP A 425 -7.19 12.36 -6.86
N ILE A 426 -7.14 11.89 -8.10
CA ILE A 426 -7.62 10.56 -8.52
C ILE A 426 -6.53 9.73 -9.20
N CYS A 427 -5.26 10.08 -9.00
CA CYS A 427 -4.10 9.33 -9.51
C CYS A 427 -4.24 8.95 -10.99
N ASP A 428 -4.11 9.94 -11.89
CA ASP A 428 -4.21 9.78 -13.35
C ASP A 428 -5.52 9.12 -13.84
N GLY A 429 -6.53 8.98 -12.99
CA GLY A 429 -7.82 8.39 -13.37
C GLY A 429 -7.78 6.91 -13.72
N MET A 430 -6.78 6.16 -13.24
CA MET A 430 -6.56 4.76 -13.62
C MET A 430 -7.78 3.85 -13.43
N TYR A 431 -8.62 4.13 -12.43
CA TYR A 431 -9.82 3.33 -12.12
C TYR A 431 -11.12 3.94 -12.64
N LEU A 432 -11.03 4.94 -13.51
CA LEU A 432 -12.18 5.42 -14.27
C LEU A 432 -12.60 4.39 -15.33
N PRO A 433 -13.88 4.33 -15.71
CA PRO A 433 -14.31 3.53 -16.84
C PRO A 433 -13.60 3.96 -18.12
N GLU A 434 -13.29 3.00 -18.98
CA GLU A 434 -12.80 3.31 -20.32
C GLU A 434 -13.79 4.23 -21.06
N GLY A 435 -13.28 5.28 -21.72
CA GLY A 435 -14.09 6.31 -22.36
C GLY A 435 -14.41 7.51 -21.46
N ALA A 436 -14.15 7.45 -20.15
CA ALA A 436 -14.22 8.64 -19.32
C ALA A 436 -13.20 9.68 -19.82
N ASN A 437 -13.64 10.94 -19.95
CA ASN A 437 -12.77 11.99 -20.49
C ASN A 437 -11.65 12.35 -19.52
N VAL A 438 -10.49 11.68 -19.66
CA VAL A 438 -9.28 11.92 -18.89
C VAL A 438 -8.45 13.08 -19.47
N GLN A 439 -8.84 13.60 -20.65
CA GLN A 439 -8.08 14.62 -21.37
C GLN A 439 -8.16 16.04 -20.78
N SER A 440 -8.97 16.28 -19.75
CA SER A 440 -8.73 17.49 -19.01
C SER A 440 -7.35 17.37 -18.36
N LYS A 441 -6.40 18.21 -18.74
CA LYS A 441 -5.08 18.39 -18.09
C LYS A 441 -5.17 18.49 -16.56
N LEU A 442 -6.33 18.62 -16.04
CA LEU A 442 -6.78 18.73 -14.68
C LEU A 442 -6.80 17.38 -13.93
N ILE A 443 -7.09 16.26 -14.61
CA ILE A 443 -7.09 14.93 -13.98
C ILE A 443 -5.64 14.47 -13.71
N SER A 444 -4.72 14.75 -14.61
CA SER A 444 -3.32 14.35 -14.47
C SER A 444 -2.56 15.12 -13.38
N HIS A 445 -3.12 16.18 -12.82
CA HIS A 445 -2.49 17.04 -11.81
C HIS A 445 -3.42 17.35 -10.62
N GLY A 446 -4.47 16.57 -10.42
CA GLY A 446 -5.36 16.71 -9.26
C GLY A 446 -6.35 17.87 -9.33
N ARG A 447 -6.38 18.64 -10.40
CA ARG A 447 -7.30 19.77 -10.53
C ARG A 447 -8.57 19.35 -11.23
N HIS A 448 -9.67 19.23 -10.49
CA HIS A 448 -11.00 19.11 -11.06
C HIS A 448 -11.60 20.49 -11.26
N GLU A 449 -11.79 20.92 -12.53
CA GLU A 449 -12.85 21.88 -12.77
C GLU A 449 -14.15 21.27 -12.29
N GLU A 450 -14.97 22.05 -11.55
CA GLU A 450 -16.32 21.66 -11.20
C GLU A 450 -17.05 21.24 -12.48
N LYS A 451 -17.04 19.92 -12.76
CA LYS A 451 -17.96 19.38 -13.76
C LYS A 451 -19.34 19.57 -13.18
N LYS A 452 -20.04 20.61 -13.63
CA LYS A 452 -21.47 20.81 -13.32
C LYS A 452 -22.20 19.53 -13.66
N ASP A 453 -23.08 19.07 -12.77
CA ASP A 453 -23.95 17.93 -12.99
C ASP A 453 -24.62 18.05 -14.37
N LYS A 454 -24.09 17.29 -15.34
CA LYS A 454 -24.60 17.33 -16.72
C LYS A 454 -25.40 16.07 -16.97
N TYR A 455 -26.71 16.19 -16.75
CA TYR A 455 -27.66 15.22 -17.26
C TYR A 455 -27.91 15.51 -18.74
N LYS A 456 -27.93 14.46 -19.57
CA LYS A 456 -28.17 14.57 -21.01
C LYS A 456 -29.24 13.58 -21.41
N THR A 457 -30.03 13.90 -22.43
CA THR A 457 -30.94 12.99 -23.12
C THR A 457 -30.76 13.13 -24.62
N ASN A 458 -31.03 12.05 -25.36
CA ASN A 458 -31.04 12.07 -26.82
C ASN A 458 -32.37 12.54 -27.41
N ASN A 459 -33.42 12.70 -26.58
CA ASN A 459 -34.73 13.16 -26.98
C ASN A 459 -35.03 14.54 -26.38
N SER A 460 -35.13 15.58 -27.19
CA SER A 460 -35.41 16.95 -26.76
C SER A 460 -36.81 17.13 -26.16
N GLU A 461 -37.76 16.22 -26.45
CA GLU A 461 -39.12 16.23 -25.92
C GLU A 461 -39.23 15.46 -24.60
N CYS A 462 -38.19 14.79 -24.16
CA CYS A 462 -38.17 14.13 -22.87
C CYS A 462 -37.87 15.17 -21.74
N ASN A 463 -38.89 15.43 -20.95
CA ASN A 463 -38.74 16.24 -19.76
C ASN A 463 -38.42 15.41 -18.55
N PHE A 464 -37.43 15.79 -17.74
CA PHE A 464 -37.11 15.08 -16.52
C PHE A 464 -36.65 16.00 -15.39
N LYS A 465 -36.98 15.60 -14.16
CA LYS A 465 -36.46 16.19 -12.92
C LYS A 465 -35.63 15.17 -12.19
N TYR A 466 -34.59 15.60 -11.48
CA TYR A 466 -33.72 14.69 -10.74
C TYR A 466 -33.44 15.19 -9.33
N ALA A 467 -33.21 14.26 -8.42
CA ALA A 467 -32.69 14.51 -7.09
C ALA A 467 -31.51 13.53 -6.83
N LYS A 468 -30.37 14.07 -6.47
CA LYS A 468 -29.13 13.30 -6.24
C LYS A 468 -28.78 13.33 -4.75
N ASN A 469 -28.49 12.15 -4.19
CA ASN A 469 -27.94 12.00 -2.84
C ASN A 469 -26.75 11.02 -2.90
N GLY A 470 -25.56 11.56 -2.83
CA GLY A 470 -24.34 10.78 -3.03
C GLY A 470 -24.30 10.13 -4.42
N LEU A 471 -24.22 8.81 -4.48
CA LEU A 471 -24.22 8.00 -5.71
C LEU A 471 -25.61 7.42 -6.04
N LYS A 472 -26.64 7.90 -5.37
CA LYS A 472 -28.04 7.53 -5.63
C LYS A 472 -28.76 8.69 -6.29
N VAL A 473 -29.45 8.41 -7.39
CA VAL A 473 -30.22 9.40 -8.16
C VAL A 473 -31.64 8.92 -8.33
N ASN A 474 -32.61 9.81 -8.07
CA ASN A 474 -34.00 9.63 -8.40
C ASN A 474 -34.32 10.55 -9.58
N ILE A 475 -34.95 10.01 -10.62
CA ILE A 475 -35.37 10.73 -11.82
C ILE A 475 -36.86 10.53 -12.00
N SER A 476 -37.61 11.61 -12.15
CA SER A 476 -38.99 11.57 -12.64
C SER A 476 -38.98 12.10 -14.07
N PHE A 477 -39.58 11.40 -15.00
CA PHE A 477 -39.55 11.74 -16.42
C PHE A 477 -40.91 11.64 -17.08
N GLU A 478 -41.07 12.44 -18.13
CA GLU A 478 -42.17 12.40 -19.11
C GLU A 478 -41.55 12.29 -20.51
N ASN A 479 -41.93 11.28 -21.27
CA ASN A 479 -41.36 10.94 -22.56
C ASN A 479 -42.48 10.72 -23.60
N ASN A 480 -42.33 11.22 -24.82
CA ASN A 480 -43.33 11.10 -25.89
C ASN A 480 -43.26 9.79 -26.67
N LYS A 481 -43.01 8.67 -26.01
CA LYS A 481 -42.94 7.31 -26.59
C LYS A 481 -41.91 7.11 -27.73
N GLU A 482 -40.89 7.96 -27.80
CA GLU A 482 -39.86 7.77 -28.81
C GLU A 482 -38.99 6.56 -28.46
N VAL A 483 -38.81 5.66 -29.43
CA VAL A 483 -38.04 4.43 -29.26
C VAL A 483 -36.57 4.78 -28.98
N ASN A 484 -35.96 4.09 -28.02
CA ASN A 484 -34.55 4.28 -27.63
C ASN A 484 -34.24 5.63 -26.93
N THR A 485 -35.21 6.29 -26.34
CA THR A 485 -34.91 7.43 -25.48
C THR A 485 -34.09 7.00 -24.27
N TYR A 486 -33.02 7.75 -23.97
CA TYR A 486 -32.19 7.52 -22.81
C TYR A 486 -31.88 8.81 -22.04
N ILE A 487 -31.50 8.66 -20.78
CA ILE A 487 -30.96 9.72 -19.94
C ILE A 487 -29.55 9.31 -19.47
N GLU A 488 -28.56 10.17 -19.68
CA GLU A 488 -27.24 10.05 -19.08
C GLU A 488 -27.18 10.80 -17.75
N VAL A 489 -26.60 10.12 -16.75
CA VAL A 489 -26.53 10.58 -15.37
C VAL A 489 -25.08 10.84 -14.99
N PRO A 490 -24.74 11.97 -14.36
CA PRO A 490 -23.36 12.31 -14.00
C PRO A 490 -22.83 11.46 -12.82
N ILE A 491 -22.78 10.14 -13.06
CA ILE A 491 -22.17 9.13 -12.21
C ILE A 491 -21.44 8.16 -13.13
N TYR A 492 -20.18 7.84 -12.82
CA TYR A 492 -19.43 6.85 -13.59
C TYR A 492 -20.03 5.45 -13.48
N TYR A 493 -20.10 4.77 -14.62
CA TYR A 493 -20.65 3.42 -14.69
C TYR A 493 -19.64 2.38 -14.21
N TYR A 494 -20.03 1.62 -13.18
CA TYR A 494 -19.34 0.42 -12.71
C TYR A 494 -20.32 -0.73 -12.62
N TYR A 495 -19.83 -1.96 -12.82
CA TYR A 495 -20.69 -3.13 -12.68
C TYR A 495 -21.26 -3.23 -11.26
N GLY A 496 -22.59 -3.35 -11.17
CA GLY A 496 -23.35 -3.37 -9.92
C GLY A 496 -24.34 -2.21 -9.79
N TYR A 497 -24.29 -1.18 -10.65
CA TYR A 497 -25.36 -0.21 -10.71
C TYR A 497 -26.64 -0.83 -11.26
N VAL A 498 -27.77 -0.41 -10.73
CA VAL A 498 -29.11 -0.78 -11.18
C VAL A 498 -29.97 0.47 -11.32
N ALA A 499 -30.95 0.39 -12.23
CA ALA A 499 -32.00 1.39 -12.38
C ALA A 499 -33.35 0.67 -12.29
N GLU A 500 -34.18 1.04 -11.34
CA GLU A 500 -35.48 0.42 -11.13
C GLU A 500 -36.52 1.45 -10.69
N ASN A 501 -37.80 1.19 -11.03
CA ASN A 501 -38.91 2.00 -10.53
C ASN A 501 -39.14 1.62 -9.06
N PRO A 502 -39.12 2.56 -8.12
CA PRO A 502 -39.28 2.28 -6.70
C PRO A 502 -40.68 1.80 -6.30
N GLU A 503 -41.71 2.02 -7.12
CA GLU A 503 -43.10 1.68 -6.82
C GLU A 503 -43.45 0.24 -7.24
N ASN A 504 -42.96 -0.17 -8.43
CA ASN A 504 -43.35 -1.46 -9.02
C ASN A 504 -42.17 -2.40 -9.30
N ASN A 505 -40.95 -2.01 -8.95
CA ASN A 505 -39.70 -2.75 -9.18
C ASN A 505 -39.37 -3.06 -10.65
N THR A 506 -40.00 -2.35 -11.60
CA THR A 506 -39.67 -2.49 -13.02
C THR A 506 -38.21 -2.06 -13.23
N LYS A 507 -37.42 -2.93 -13.86
CA LYS A 507 -36.01 -2.66 -14.13
C LYS A 507 -35.85 -1.96 -15.47
N TYR A 508 -35.04 -0.92 -15.48
CA TYR A 508 -34.62 -0.24 -16.70
C TYR A 508 -33.26 -0.75 -17.15
N LYS A 509 -33.07 -0.85 -18.46
CA LYS A 509 -31.76 -1.19 -19.02
C LYS A 509 -30.79 -0.06 -18.76
N ILE A 510 -29.61 -0.41 -18.23
CA ILE A 510 -28.49 0.51 -18.04
C ILE A 510 -27.24 -0.01 -18.74
N GLU A 511 -26.45 0.91 -19.24
CA GLU A 511 -25.15 0.63 -19.83
C GLU A 511 -24.18 1.79 -19.62
N LYS A 512 -22.92 1.61 -20.04
CA LYS A 512 -21.93 2.66 -20.08
C LYS A 512 -22.23 3.59 -21.24
N GLY A 513 -22.56 4.83 -20.94
CA GLY A 513 -22.83 5.92 -21.88
C GLY A 513 -21.56 6.66 -22.29
N ASP A 514 -21.77 7.84 -22.89
CA ASP A 514 -20.69 8.72 -23.32
C ASP A 514 -19.87 9.19 -22.11
N GLU A 515 -18.57 9.37 -22.29
CA GLU A 515 -17.66 9.77 -21.21
C GLU A 515 -17.66 8.81 -19.99
N GLY A 516 -18.09 7.54 -20.16
CA GLY A 516 -18.05 6.52 -19.11
C GLY A 516 -19.13 6.67 -18.01
N VAL A 517 -20.14 7.52 -18.21
CA VAL A 517 -21.23 7.73 -17.25
C VAL A 517 -22.34 6.68 -17.43
N ILE A 518 -23.28 6.65 -16.47
CA ILE A 518 -24.44 5.77 -16.55
C ILE A 518 -25.42 6.30 -17.58
N ARG A 519 -25.83 5.44 -18.53
CA ARG A 519 -26.93 5.66 -19.47
C ARG A 519 -28.09 4.75 -19.13
N VAL A 520 -29.29 5.31 -18.96
CA VAL A 520 -30.53 4.58 -18.64
C VAL A 520 -31.51 4.72 -19.79
N TYR A 521 -32.02 3.61 -20.33
CA TYR A 521 -33.01 3.58 -21.39
C TYR A 521 -34.42 3.59 -20.82
N LEU A 522 -35.31 4.41 -21.38
CA LEU A 522 -36.67 4.60 -20.91
C LEU A 522 -37.68 3.59 -21.49
N GLU A 523 -37.30 2.75 -22.44
CA GLU A 523 -38.04 1.60 -23.00
C GLU A 523 -39.54 1.85 -23.21
N ASN A 524 -39.95 2.69 -24.17
CA ASN A 524 -41.34 2.96 -24.51
C ASN A 524 -42.23 3.47 -23.36
N SER A 525 -41.65 3.85 -22.22
CA SER A 525 -42.39 4.43 -21.10
C SER A 525 -42.77 5.86 -21.37
N GLU A 526 -44.06 6.19 -21.18
CA GLU A 526 -44.54 7.58 -21.36
C GLU A 526 -44.13 8.50 -20.21
N SER A 527 -44.19 7.95 -19.00
CA SER A 527 -43.82 8.68 -17.77
C SER A 527 -43.45 7.69 -16.68
N GLY A 528 -42.66 8.12 -15.71
CA GLY A 528 -42.31 7.28 -14.58
C GLY A 528 -41.25 7.87 -13.67
N THR A 529 -40.93 7.09 -12.65
CA THR A 529 -39.84 7.37 -11.72
C THR A 529 -38.78 6.30 -11.80
N ILE A 530 -37.53 6.68 -11.82
CA ILE A 530 -36.39 5.77 -11.83
C ILE A 530 -35.48 6.10 -10.65
N GLN A 531 -35.09 5.06 -9.92
CA GLN A 531 -34.07 5.14 -8.91
C GLN A 531 -32.82 4.43 -9.42
N ILE A 532 -31.70 5.15 -9.50
CA ILE A 532 -30.40 4.64 -9.90
C ILE A 532 -29.51 4.58 -8.66
N TYR A 533 -28.94 3.41 -8.38
CA TYR A 533 -28.05 3.22 -7.23
C TYR A 533 -27.13 2.02 -7.42
N TYR A 534 -26.04 1.98 -6.64
CA TYR A 534 -25.14 0.83 -6.60
C TYR A 534 -25.73 -0.27 -5.72
N LYS A 535 -25.91 -1.47 -6.27
CA LYS A 535 -26.44 -2.65 -5.57
C LYS A 535 -25.32 -3.64 -5.34
N THR A 536 -25.02 -3.95 -4.08
CA THR A 536 -24.03 -4.96 -3.70
C THR A 536 -24.25 -6.27 -4.44
N THR A 537 -23.24 -6.73 -5.20
CA THR A 537 -23.32 -7.95 -6.01
C THR A 537 -23.32 -9.22 -5.15
N ILE A 538 -23.67 -10.36 -5.76
CA ILE A 538 -23.61 -11.66 -5.09
C ILE A 538 -22.17 -12.00 -4.68
N VAL A 539 -21.19 -11.72 -5.55
CA VAL A 539 -19.77 -11.95 -5.27
C VAL A 539 -19.30 -11.14 -4.06
N GLN A 540 -19.69 -9.87 -3.99
CA GLN A 540 -19.38 -9.01 -2.85
C GLN A 540 -19.99 -9.54 -1.55
N LYS A 541 -21.27 -9.96 -1.56
CA LYS A 541 -21.93 -10.54 -0.38
C LYS A 541 -21.25 -11.82 0.08
N LEU A 542 -20.93 -12.72 -0.86
CA LEU A 542 -20.20 -13.96 -0.55
C LEU A 542 -18.81 -13.68 0.01
N SER A 543 -18.08 -12.71 -0.55
CA SER A 543 -16.75 -12.35 -0.07
C SER A 543 -16.74 -11.84 1.37
N ILE A 544 -17.75 -11.04 1.74
CA ILE A 544 -17.96 -10.57 3.13
C ILE A 544 -18.21 -11.75 4.06
N ILE A 545 -19.13 -12.66 3.67
CA ILE A 545 -19.46 -13.84 4.47
C ILE A 545 -18.21 -14.71 4.68
N ILE A 546 -17.46 -14.99 3.61
CA ILE A 546 -16.21 -15.78 3.66
C ILE A 546 -15.22 -15.15 4.64
N THR A 547 -14.99 -13.84 4.54
CA THR A 547 -14.06 -13.11 5.42
C THR A 547 -14.51 -13.21 6.89
N ILE A 548 -15.78 -12.93 7.18
CA ILE A 548 -16.32 -12.95 8.55
C ILE A 548 -16.27 -14.36 9.15
N VAL A 549 -16.74 -15.37 8.42
CA VAL A 549 -16.74 -16.78 8.88
C VAL A 549 -15.31 -17.24 9.14
N THR A 550 -14.35 -16.88 8.28
CA THR A 550 -12.96 -17.24 8.46
C THR A 550 -12.37 -16.59 9.72
N LEU A 551 -12.62 -15.30 9.95
CA LEU A 551 -12.17 -14.60 11.14
C LEU A 551 -12.76 -15.18 12.43
N LEU A 552 -14.07 -15.48 12.44
CA LEU A 552 -14.74 -16.14 13.57
C LEU A 552 -14.16 -17.53 13.82
N GLY A 553 -13.90 -18.31 12.75
CA GLY A 553 -13.27 -19.63 12.85
C GLY A 553 -11.87 -19.55 13.49
N ILE A 554 -11.04 -18.57 13.08
CA ILE A 554 -9.73 -18.35 13.68
C ILE A 554 -9.85 -18.01 15.18
N ILE A 555 -10.77 -17.11 15.56
CA ILE A 555 -10.98 -16.71 16.97
C ILE A 555 -11.39 -17.91 17.82
N ILE A 556 -12.31 -18.75 17.33
CA ILE A 556 -12.77 -19.96 18.02
C ILE A 556 -11.61 -20.96 18.20
N CYS A 557 -10.81 -21.18 17.15
CA CYS A 557 -9.68 -22.09 17.21
C CYS A 557 -8.60 -21.61 18.20
N VAL A 558 -8.33 -20.31 18.25
CA VAL A 558 -7.38 -19.72 19.21
C VAL A 558 -7.89 -19.89 20.64
N LYS A 559 -9.18 -19.62 20.92
CA LYS A 559 -9.77 -19.80 22.26
C LYS A 559 -9.75 -21.26 22.74
N LYS A 560 -9.91 -22.24 21.84
CA LYS A 560 -9.84 -23.67 22.19
C LYS A 560 -8.40 -24.16 22.44
N SER A 561 -7.40 -23.43 21.94
CA SER A 561 -5.97 -23.76 22.08
C SER A 561 -5.29 -23.05 23.25
N ALA A 562 -5.94 -22.03 23.83
CA ALA A 562 -5.52 -21.31 25.04
C ALA A 562 -6.13 -21.93 26.28
#